data_a27b4147114d2d990c551befed2712de
#
_entry.id   a27b4147114d2d990c551befed2712de
#
_cell.length_a   1.000
_cell.length_b   1.000
_cell.length_c   1.000
_cell.angle_alpha   90.00
_cell.angle_beta   90.00
_cell.angle_gamma   90.00
#
_symmetry.space_group_name_H-M   'P 1'
#
loop_
_entity.id
_entity.type
_entity.pdbx_description
1 polymer ?
#
loop_
_entity_poly.entity_id
_entity_poly.type
_entity_poly.pdbx_seq_one_letter_code
_entity_poly.pdbx_strand_id
1 'polypeptide(L)'
;MNALFTSMTAQVAYDGQPAKLIELTNRRGMRVVVMDIGATWLSCTLPMGDESREVLLGVSSMDDFVRQGSYLGATVGRYANRIARGELKIGTQTYALSVNQAGNTLHGGVVGFDRRRWQITQQSAQHVTFQLLSADGEQGFPGNLHVAVTYRLDEQGGVNIDYQATTDRAT
;
A
#
# COMPACT_ATOMS: atom_id res chain seq x y z
N MET A 1 -16.34 -1.72 18.70
CA MET A 1 -15.27 -1.12 17.86
C MET A 1 -14.36 -2.25 17.45
N ASN A 2 -13.98 -2.37 16.17
CA ASN A 2 -13.13 -3.47 15.71
C ASN A 2 -11.74 -3.37 16.36
N ALA A 3 -11.26 -4.45 17.00
CA ALA A 3 -9.97 -4.49 17.71
C ALA A 3 -8.80 -4.06 16.83
N LEU A 4 -8.81 -4.45 15.54
CA LEU A 4 -7.80 -4.04 14.55
C LEU A 4 -7.77 -2.51 14.37
N PHE A 5 -8.92 -1.86 14.27
CA PHE A 5 -8.99 -0.40 14.14
C PHE A 5 -8.37 0.29 15.36
N THR A 6 -8.74 -0.15 16.55
CA THR A 6 -8.21 0.43 17.79
C THR A 6 -6.69 0.28 17.87
N SER A 7 -6.15 -0.91 17.61
CA SER A 7 -4.71 -1.16 17.74
C SER A 7 -3.87 -0.50 16.62
N MET A 8 -4.40 -0.44 15.40
CA MET A 8 -3.72 0.23 14.28
C MET A 8 -3.72 1.76 14.38
N THR A 9 -4.68 2.35 15.11
CA THR A 9 -4.78 3.81 15.28
C THR A 9 -4.27 4.29 16.65
N ALA A 10 -3.90 3.39 17.54
CA ALA A 10 -3.38 3.72 18.88
C ALA A 10 -2.03 4.45 18.81
N GLN A 11 -1.27 4.24 17.76
CA GLN A 11 0.02 4.86 17.53
C GLN A 11 0.07 5.55 16.17
N VAL A 12 1.02 6.49 16.04
CA VAL A 12 1.22 7.23 14.80
C VAL A 12 1.97 6.38 13.76
N ALA A 13 1.67 6.62 12.48
CA ALA A 13 2.37 6.03 11.35
C ALA A 13 3.70 6.78 11.06
N TYR A 14 4.37 6.44 9.97
CA TYR A 14 5.67 7.00 9.58
C TYR A 14 5.70 8.53 9.46
N ASP A 15 4.56 9.17 9.22
CA ASP A 15 4.42 10.62 9.07
C ASP A 15 3.99 11.35 10.37
N GLY A 16 3.96 10.64 11.50
CA GLY A 16 3.61 11.20 12.79
C GLY A 16 2.10 11.39 13.02
N GLN A 17 1.25 10.83 12.17
CA GLN A 17 -0.21 10.90 12.31
C GLN A 17 -0.82 9.50 12.39
N PRO A 18 -1.96 9.30 13.08
CA PRO A 18 -2.67 8.03 13.04
C PRO A 18 -3.08 7.66 11.61
N ALA A 19 -3.02 6.37 11.29
CA ALA A 19 -3.51 5.86 10.01
C ALA A 19 -5.04 5.95 9.92
N LYS A 20 -5.56 6.04 8.69
CA LYS A 20 -6.99 5.90 8.40
C LYS A 20 -7.25 4.51 7.84
N LEU A 21 -8.15 3.79 8.49
CA LEU A 21 -8.57 2.46 8.05
C LEU A 21 -9.96 2.54 7.42
N ILE A 22 -10.14 1.81 6.34
CA ILE A 22 -11.41 1.69 5.62
C ILE A 22 -11.81 0.22 5.62
N GLU A 23 -13.04 -0.06 6.03
CA GLU A 23 -13.65 -1.38 5.94
C GLU A 23 -14.58 -1.41 4.72
N LEU A 24 -14.36 -2.37 3.82
CA LEU A 24 -15.26 -2.72 2.73
C LEU A 24 -16.05 -3.96 3.14
N THR A 25 -17.34 -3.96 2.83
CA THR A 25 -18.23 -5.06 3.20
C THR A 25 -19.16 -5.39 2.04
N ASN A 26 -19.53 -6.66 1.90
CA ASN A 26 -20.56 -7.10 0.99
C ASN A 26 -21.75 -7.73 1.75
N ARG A 27 -22.87 -7.99 1.05
CA ARG A 27 -24.07 -8.56 1.65
C ARG A 27 -23.89 -9.99 2.16
N ARG A 28 -22.81 -10.68 1.76
CA ARG A 28 -22.47 -12.03 2.24
C ARG A 28 -21.70 -12.02 3.55
N GLY A 29 -21.39 -10.83 4.11
CA GLY A 29 -20.66 -10.70 5.37
C GLY A 29 -19.13 -10.77 5.25
N MET A 30 -18.58 -10.83 4.02
CA MET A 30 -17.14 -10.68 3.82
C MET A 30 -16.71 -9.26 4.14
N ARG A 31 -15.56 -9.12 4.79
CA ARG A 31 -14.96 -7.83 5.13
C ARG A 31 -13.53 -7.75 4.64
N VAL A 32 -13.16 -6.59 4.15
CA VAL A 32 -11.79 -6.22 3.74
C VAL A 32 -11.42 -4.95 4.44
N VAL A 33 -10.29 -4.92 5.13
CA VAL A 33 -9.76 -3.69 5.76
C VAL A 33 -8.51 -3.26 5.03
N VAL A 34 -8.51 -2.01 4.59
CA VAL A 34 -7.38 -1.35 3.94
C VAL A 34 -7.01 -0.08 4.69
N MET A 35 -5.77 0.37 4.53
CA MET A 35 -5.19 1.50 5.26
C MET A 35 -4.56 2.51 4.31
N ASP A 36 -4.62 3.80 4.66
CA ASP A 36 -4.04 4.90 3.87
C ASP A 36 -2.50 4.95 3.89
N ILE A 37 -1.83 4.26 4.80
CA ILE A 37 -0.37 4.10 4.74
C ILE A 37 -0.05 2.93 3.82
N GLY A 38 0.70 3.20 2.76
CA GLY A 38 1.07 2.20 1.76
C GLY A 38 -0.09 1.68 0.91
N ALA A 39 -1.28 2.30 0.99
CA ALA A 39 -2.52 1.72 0.44
C ALA A 39 -2.63 0.23 0.79
N THR A 40 -2.37 -0.12 2.06
CA THR A 40 -2.12 -1.48 2.54
C THR A 40 -3.40 -2.26 2.77
N TRP A 41 -3.46 -3.49 2.26
CA TRP A 41 -4.52 -4.45 2.60
C TRP A 41 -4.17 -5.17 3.92
N LEU A 42 -4.89 -4.85 4.99
CA LEU A 42 -4.58 -5.32 6.35
C LEU A 42 -5.29 -6.60 6.77
N SER A 43 -6.54 -6.79 6.31
CA SER A 43 -7.38 -7.88 6.77
C SER A 43 -8.38 -8.29 5.70
N CYS A 44 -8.67 -9.58 5.66
CA CYS A 44 -9.72 -10.16 4.83
C CYS A 44 -10.43 -11.27 5.61
N THR A 45 -11.65 -11.02 6.07
CA THR A 45 -12.42 -12.01 6.83
C THR A 45 -13.56 -12.57 6.02
N LEU A 46 -13.66 -13.89 6.00
CA LEU A 46 -14.73 -14.64 5.35
C LEU A 46 -15.71 -15.14 6.41
N PRO A 47 -17.04 -15.06 6.16
CA PRO A 47 -18.05 -15.70 7.00
C PRO A 47 -17.97 -17.22 6.85
N MET A 48 -17.99 -17.93 7.98
CA MET A 48 -17.92 -19.39 8.08
C MET A 48 -19.05 -19.90 9.01
N GLY A 49 -20.30 -19.82 8.57
CA GLY A 49 -21.45 -20.06 9.43
C GLY A 49 -21.60 -18.93 10.46
N ASP A 50 -21.60 -19.30 11.74
CA ASP A 50 -21.71 -18.34 12.85
C ASP A 50 -20.36 -17.67 13.22
N GLU A 51 -19.27 -18.12 12.61
CA GLU A 51 -17.92 -17.58 12.83
C GLU A 51 -17.40 -16.80 11.63
N SER A 52 -16.28 -16.11 11.80
CA SER A 52 -15.52 -15.50 10.70
C SER A 52 -14.08 -15.97 10.73
N ARG A 53 -13.47 -16.12 9.55
CA ARG A 53 -12.07 -16.53 9.40
C ARG A 53 -11.27 -15.45 8.71
N GLU A 54 -10.18 -15.04 9.35
CA GLU A 54 -9.14 -14.23 8.71
C GLU A 54 -8.34 -15.09 7.73
N VAL A 55 -8.21 -14.64 6.50
CA VAL A 55 -7.51 -15.38 5.43
C VAL A 55 -6.28 -14.66 4.91
N LEU A 56 -6.00 -13.46 5.42
CA LEU A 56 -4.83 -12.68 5.05
C LEU A 56 -3.77 -12.73 6.16
N LEU A 57 -2.52 -13.02 5.79
CA LEU A 57 -1.40 -12.84 6.71
C LEU A 57 -1.08 -11.35 6.83
N GLY A 58 -1.16 -10.80 8.02
CA GLY A 58 -0.97 -9.38 8.27
C GLY A 58 -0.46 -9.08 9.66
N VAL A 59 -0.48 -7.81 10.01
CA VAL A 59 -0.12 -7.30 11.34
C VAL A 59 -1.36 -6.80 12.07
N SER A 60 -1.32 -6.79 13.39
CA SER A 60 -2.44 -6.39 14.24
C SER A 60 -2.26 -5.05 14.94
N SER A 61 -1.09 -4.41 14.80
CA SER A 61 -0.80 -3.10 15.39
C SER A 61 0.07 -2.25 14.47
N MET A 62 0.04 -0.93 14.65
CA MET A 62 0.92 -0.01 13.92
C MET A 62 2.40 -0.24 14.26
N ASP A 63 2.72 -0.61 15.50
CA ASP A 63 4.09 -0.96 15.89
C ASP A 63 4.62 -2.16 15.11
N ASP A 64 3.81 -3.21 14.95
CA ASP A 64 4.22 -4.37 14.17
C ASP A 64 4.33 -4.01 12.68
N PHE A 65 3.43 -3.15 12.17
CA PHE A 65 3.50 -2.65 10.80
C PHE A 65 4.80 -1.89 10.53
N VAL A 66 5.20 -1.01 11.43
CA VAL A 66 6.44 -0.22 11.29
C VAL A 66 7.68 -1.10 11.41
N ARG A 67 7.67 -2.11 12.28
CA ARG A 67 8.82 -3.01 12.52
C ARG A 67 8.97 -4.12 11.49
N GLN A 68 7.89 -4.55 10.85
CA GLN A 68 7.96 -5.64 9.87
C GLN A 68 8.70 -5.19 8.59
N GLY A 69 9.55 -6.05 8.06
CA GLY A 69 10.30 -5.82 6.82
C GLY A 69 9.79 -6.65 5.62
N SER A 70 8.56 -7.20 5.72
CA SER A 70 8.02 -8.16 4.76
C SER A 70 7.04 -7.55 3.76
N TYR A 71 6.74 -6.25 3.87
CA TYR A 71 5.83 -5.50 2.99
C TYR A 71 4.42 -6.11 2.90
N LEU A 72 3.95 -6.77 3.96
CA LEU A 72 2.67 -7.47 4.00
C LEU A 72 1.51 -6.57 3.59
N GLY A 73 0.82 -6.93 2.51
CA GLY A 73 -0.35 -6.23 1.98
C GLY A 73 -0.10 -4.83 1.41
N ALA A 74 1.11 -4.29 1.49
CA ALA A 74 1.42 -2.93 1.06
C ALA A 74 1.55 -2.81 -0.47
N THR A 75 1.16 -1.66 -1.01
CA THR A 75 1.51 -1.27 -2.37
C THR A 75 2.98 -0.85 -2.41
N VAL A 76 3.79 -1.56 -3.18
CA VAL A 76 5.21 -1.25 -3.35
C VAL A 76 5.44 -0.51 -4.66
N GLY A 77 6.39 0.40 -4.67
CA GLY A 77 6.71 1.23 -5.83
C GLY A 77 7.84 2.24 -5.52
N ARG A 78 8.34 2.91 -6.60
CA ARG A 78 7.82 2.86 -8.00
C ARG A 78 8.06 1.50 -8.68
N TYR A 79 9.13 0.79 -8.33
CA TYR A 79 9.52 -0.49 -8.93
C TYR A 79 9.39 -1.61 -7.90
N ALA A 80 8.66 -2.66 -8.24
CA ALA A 80 8.52 -3.84 -7.39
C ALA A 80 9.75 -4.74 -7.53
N ASN A 81 10.21 -5.31 -6.39
CA ASN A 81 11.42 -6.10 -6.27
C ASN A 81 12.69 -5.25 -6.45
N ARG A 82 13.75 -5.74 -7.10
CA ARG A 82 15.10 -5.16 -6.99
C ARG A 82 15.60 -4.52 -8.26
N ILE A 83 16.24 -3.35 -8.07
CA ILE A 83 17.12 -2.75 -9.09
C ILE A 83 18.55 -2.89 -8.56
N ALA A 84 19.38 -3.62 -9.32
CA ALA A 84 20.74 -3.92 -8.95
C ALA A 84 21.58 -2.64 -8.78
N ARG A 85 22.33 -2.55 -7.69
CA ARG A 85 23.20 -1.41 -7.35
C ARG A 85 22.51 -0.04 -7.30
N GLY A 86 21.15 -0.02 -7.29
CA GLY A 86 20.41 1.23 -7.40
C GLY A 86 20.60 1.96 -8.73
N GLU A 87 20.97 1.27 -9.80
CA GLU A 87 21.20 1.86 -11.12
C GLU A 87 20.02 1.62 -12.05
N LEU A 88 19.19 2.64 -12.26
CA LEU A 88 18.07 2.60 -13.21
C LEU A 88 18.53 3.18 -14.56
N LYS A 89 18.46 2.37 -15.61
CA LYS A 89 18.77 2.82 -16.98
C LYS A 89 17.49 3.04 -17.77
N ILE A 90 17.34 4.25 -18.31
CA ILE A 90 16.23 4.62 -19.19
C ILE A 90 16.85 5.25 -20.46
N GLY A 91 16.76 4.54 -21.58
CA GLY A 91 17.45 4.93 -22.80
C GLY A 91 18.97 5.00 -22.57
N THR A 92 19.57 6.17 -22.82
CA THR A 92 21.01 6.39 -22.63
C THR A 92 21.36 6.98 -21.25
N GLN A 93 20.35 7.29 -20.42
CA GLN A 93 20.56 7.90 -19.11
C GLN A 93 20.56 6.84 -18.01
N THR A 94 21.43 7.04 -17.00
CA THR A 94 21.47 6.23 -15.79
C THR A 94 21.13 7.11 -14.60
N TYR A 95 20.18 6.67 -13.79
CA TYR A 95 19.74 7.34 -12.56
C TYR A 95 20.22 6.52 -11.37
N ALA A 96 20.80 7.22 -10.38
CA ALA A 96 21.18 6.62 -9.11
C ALA A 96 19.97 6.67 -8.17
N LEU A 97 19.47 5.49 -7.77
CA LEU A 97 18.37 5.35 -6.84
C LEU A 97 18.88 5.13 -5.42
N SER A 98 18.05 5.46 -4.42
CA SER A 98 18.36 5.14 -3.04
C SER A 98 18.41 3.63 -2.82
N VAL A 99 19.50 3.15 -2.20
CA VAL A 99 19.72 1.75 -1.87
C VAL A 99 19.25 1.46 -0.45
N ASN A 100 18.57 0.34 -0.23
CA ASN A 100 18.01 -0.03 1.06
C ASN A 100 18.18 -1.51 1.42
N GLN A 101 18.73 -2.33 0.51
CA GLN A 101 18.95 -3.75 0.77
C GLN A 101 20.24 -4.25 0.10
N ALA A 102 21.27 -4.50 0.90
CA ALA A 102 22.55 -5.11 0.44
C ALA A 102 23.10 -4.47 -0.84
N GLY A 103 23.08 -3.13 -0.93
CA GLY A 103 23.57 -2.39 -2.09
C GLY A 103 22.61 -2.29 -3.27
N ASN A 104 21.38 -2.80 -3.15
CA ASN A 104 20.34 -2.71 -4.18
C ASN A 104 19.19 -1.82 -3.74
N THR A 105 18.41 -1.32 -4.69
CA THR A 105 17.10 -0.71 -4.41
C THR A 105 16.05 -1.80 -4.37
N LEU A 106 15.37 -1.96 -3.23
CA LEU A 106 14.24 -2.88 -3.07
C LEU A 106 12.94 -2.07 -2.90
N HIS A 107 11.90 -2.43 -3.66
CA HIS A 107 10.55 -1.92 -3.55
C HIS A 107 10.46 -0.38 -3.52
N GLY A 108 11.27 0.29 -4.35
CA GLY A 108 11.23 1.74 -4.50
C GLY A 108 12.21 2.52 -3.61
N GLY A 109 13.02 1.85 -2.78
CA GLY A 109 14.07 2.49 -1.99
C GLY A 109 13.74 2.65 -0.50
N VAL A 110 14.41 3.57 0.17
CA VAL A 110 14.34 3.75 1.64
C VAL A 110 12.95 4.19 2.09
N VAL A 111 12.31 5.08 1.33
CA VAL A 111 10.93 5.52 1.55
C VAL A 111 10.13 5.22 0.29
N GLY A 112 9.77 3.94 0.12
CA GLY A 112 8.90 3.50 -0.96
C GLY A 112 7.43 3.84 -0.74
N PHE A 113 6.58 3.43 -1.66
CA PHE A 113 5.13 3.66 -1.59
C PHE A 113 4.47 3.05 -0.36
N ASP A 114 5.04 1.96 0.16
CA ASP A 114 4.63 1.26 1.39
C ASP A 114 4.68 2.14 2.65
N ARG A 115 5.52 3.17 2.67
CA ARG A 115 5.73 4.08 3.80
C ARG A 115 5.06 5.44 3.63
N ARG A 116 4.46 5.69 2.48
CA ARG A 116 3.80 6.95 2.17
C ARG A 116 2.34 6.91 2.58
N ARG A 117 1.82 8.08 3.00
CA ARG A 117 0.37 8.27 3.16
C ARG A 117 -0.24 8.55 1.80
N TRP A 118 -1.27 7.78 1.46
CA TRP A 118 -2.05 7.93 0.25
C TRP A 118 -3.33 8.71 0.55
N GLN A 119 -3.71 9.61 -0.36
CA GLN A 119 -4.94 10.36 -0.25
C GLN A 119 -6.13 9.47 -0.63
N ILE A 120 -7.14 9.42 0.23
CA ILE A 120 -8.42 8.77 -0.09
C ILE A 120 -9.22 9.75 -0.94
N THR A 121 -9.52 9.37 -2.19
CA THR A 121 -10.24 10.22 -3.16
C THR A 121 -11.66 9.76 -3.42
N GLN A 122 -11.94 8.47 -3.25
CA GLN A 122 -13.28 7.88 -3.38
C GLN A 122 -13.45 6.80 -2.32
N GLN A 123 -14.65 6.71 -1.75
CA GLN A 123 -14.98 5.68 -0.77
C GLN A 123 -16.46 5.36 -0.80
N SER A 124 -16.78 4.07 -0.71
CA SER A 124 -18.13 3.55 -0.45
C SER A 124 -18.04 2.31 0.44
N ALA A 125 -19.16 1.62 0.69
CA ALA A 125 -19.15 0.36 1.43
C ALA A 125 -18.37 -0.77 0.72
N GLN A 126 -18.18 -0.67 -0.59
CA GLN A 126 -17.61 -1.75 -1.42
C GLN A 126 -16.36 -1.34 -2.21
N HIS A 127 -15.96 -0.07 -2.18
CA HIS A 127 -14.71 0.35 -2.83
C HIS A 127 -14.06 1.52 -2.13
N VAL A 128 -12.76 1.63 -2.31
CA VAL A 128 -11.96 2.80 -1.95
C VAL A 128 -10.87 3.02 -2.99
N THR A 129 -10.63 4.28 -3.33
CA THR A 129 -9.53 4.70 -4.19
C THR A 129 -8.54 5.55 -3.41
N PHE A 130 -7.29 5.13 -3.42
CA PHE A 130 -6.14 5.85 -2.89
C PHE A 130 -5.35 6.47 -4.03
N GLN A 131 -4.81 7.67 -3.82
CA GLN A 131 -3.93 8.35 -4.77
C GLN A 131 -2.65 8.81 -4.09
N LEU A 132 -1.55 8.75 -4.83
CA LEU A 132 -0.23 9.22 -4.43
C LEU A 132 0.42 9.99 -5.58
N LEU A 133 0.99 11.14 -5.28
CA LEU A 133 1.96 11.82 -6.12
C LEU A 133 3.37 11.49 -5.62
N SER A 134 4.15 10.85 -6.48
CA SER A 134 5.58 10.67 -6.30
C SER A 134 6.31 11.70 -7.18
N ALA A 135 6.96 12.67 -6.54
CA ALA A 135 7.57 13.80 -7.24
C ALA A 135 8.83 13.40 -8.01
N ASP A 136 9.19 14.20 -9.02
CA ASP A 136 10.47 14.05 -9.74
C ASP A 136 11.64 14.02 -8.76
N GLY A 137 12.54 13.03 -8.93
CA GLY A 137 13.70 12.81 -8.07
C GLY A 137 13.43 12.05 -6.76
N GLU A 138 12.18 11.72 -6.44
CA GLU A 138 11.88 10.94 -5.25
C GLU A 138 12.56 9.57 -5.31
N GLN A 139 13.34 9.24 -4.28
CA GLN A 139 14.22 8.05 -4.21
C GLN A 139 15.19 7.90 -5.39
N GLY A 140 15.42 8.99 -6.17
CA GLY A 140 16.25 9.04 -7.36
C GLY A 140 15.51 8.73 -8.66
N PHE A 141 14.24 8.38 -8.62
CA PHE A 141 13.43 8.12 -9.82
C PHE A 141 13.11 9.44 -10.56
N PRO A 142 13.25 9.49 -11.92
CA PRO A 142 12.92 10.67 -12.70
C PRO A 142 11.42 10.82 -12.94
N GLY A 143 10.95 12.04 -13.15
CA GLY A 143 9.58 12.39 -13.50
C GLY A 143 8.60 12.40 -12.34
N ASN A 144 7.53 13.15 -12.50
CA ASN A 144 6.40 13.11 -11.61
C ASN A 144 5.51 11.92 -11.97
N LEU A 145 5.16 11.10 -10.98
CA LEU A 145 4.31 9.93 -11.17
C LEU A 145 3.06 10.07 -10.29
N HIS A 146 1.89 10.14 -10.93
CA HIS A 146 0.59 10.03 -10.26
C HIS A 146 0.15 8.58 -10.28
N VAL A 147 -0.14 8.03 -9.11
CA VAL A 147 -0.59 6.64 -8.97
C VAL A 147 -1.92 6.61 -8.24
N ALA A 148 -2.83 5.78 -8.73
CA ALA A 148 -4.07 5.44 -8.05
C ALA A 148 -4.16 3.93 -7.84
N VAL A 149 -4.65 3.53 -6.67
CA VAL A 149 -4.97 2.13 -6.33
C VAL A 149 -6.42 2.08 -5.89
N THR A 150 -7.22 1.23 -6.53
CA THR A 150 -8.63 1.05 -6.17
C THR A 150 -8.86 -0.39 -5.72
N TYR A 151 -9.34 -0.55 -4.50
CA TYR A 151 -9.85 -1.81 -3.97
C TYR A 151 -11.36 -1.87 -4.16
N ARG A 152 -11.86 -2.98 -4.71
CA ARG A 152 -13.30 -3.25 -4.87
C ARG A 152 -13.62 -4.63 -4.34
N LEU A 153 -14.60 -4.71 -3.45
CA LEU A 153 -15.17 -5.96 -2.97
C LEU A 153 -16.51 -6.17 -3.66
N ASP A 154 -16.64 -7.24 -4.45
CA ASP A 154 -17.89 -7.56 -5.13
C ASP A 154 -18.83 -8.43 -4.27
N GLU A 155 -20.07 -8.59 -4.74
CA GLU A 155 -21.09 -9.38 -4.04
C GLU A 155 -20.84 -10.91 -4.15
N GLN A 156 -19.94 -11.35 -5.03
CA GLN A 156 -19.52 -12.74 -5.16
C GLN A 156 -18.37 -13.10 -4.21
N GLY A 157 -17.74 -12.11 -3.58
CA GLY A 157 -16.60 -12.27 -2.68
C GLY A 157 -15.25 -12.14 -3.39
N GLY A 158 -15.25 -11.59 -4.61
CA GLY A 158 -14.03 -11.21 -5.31
C GLY A 158 -13.49 -9.87 -4.77
N VAL A 159 -12.18 -9.79 -4.57
CA VAL A 159 -11.47 -8.54 -4.33
C VAL A 159 -10.67 -8.18 -5.56
N ASN A 160 -11.04 -7.06 -6.20
CA ASN A 160 -10.33 -6.54 -7.36
C ASN A 160 -9.44 -5.38 -6.91
N ILE A 161 -8.19 -5.37 -7.38
CA ILE A 161 -7.22 -4.33 -7.11
C ILE A 161 -6.77 -3.76 -8.44
N ASP A 162 -7.19 -2.51 -8.73
CA ASP A 162 -6.87 -1.82 -9.96
C ASP A 162 -5.77 -0.79 -9.71
N TYR A 163 -4.70 -0.84 -10.50
CA TYR A 163 -3.62 0.13 -10.48
C TYR A 163 -3.66 1.00 -11.74
N GLN A 164 -3.60 2.32 -11.54
CA GLN A 164 -3.49 3.29 -12.63
C GLN A 164 -2.32 4.21 -12.33
N ALA A 165 -1.52 4.51 -13.35
CA ALA A 165 -0.40 5.43 -13.22
C ALA A 165 -0.27 6.31 -14.46
N THR A 166 0.08 7.59 -14.25
CA THR A 166 0.44 8.53 -15.29
C THR A 166 1.70 9.27 -14.91
N THR A 167 2.54 9.57 -15.88
CA THR A 167 3.82 10.25 -15.66
C THR A 167 4.06 11.30 -16.74
N ASP A 168 4.83 12.33 -16.40
CA ASP A 168 5.25 13.38 -17.33
C ASP A 168 6.49 13.02 -18.17
N ARG A 169 7.22 11.98 -17.77
CA ARG A 169 8.34 11.40 -18.54
C ARG A 169 8.62 9.95 -18.13
N ALA A 170 9.43 9.25 -18.90
CA ALA A 170 9.85 7.88 -18.58
C ALA A 170 10.50 7.80 -17.18
N THR A 171 10.03 6.83 -16.39
CA THR A 171 10.44 6.65 -14.98
C THR A 171 10.48 5.16 -14.62
#